data_c47f9f2a6e3458a6c4e445626ebe3649
#
_entry.id   c47f9f2a6e3458a6c4e445626ebe3649
#
_cell.length_a   1.000
_cell.length_b   1.000
_cell.length_c   1.000
_cell.angle_alpha   90.00
_cell.angle_beta   90.00
_cell.angle_gamma   90.00
#
_symmetry.space_group_name_H-M   'P 1'
#
loop_
_entity.id
_entity.type
_entity.pdbx_description
1 polymer ?
#
loop_
_entity_poly.entity_id
_entity_poly.type
_entity_poly.pdbx_seq_one_letter_code
_entity_poly.pdbx_strand_id
1 'polypeptide(L)'
;MNEVFIIGKVITEVKFDFILNSEHISVARFRVITVRDKQEIEIMAYDEMADYVYANLKHEDVVIINGYLEYNKVILEDIQILL
;
A
#
# COMPACT_ATOMS: atom_id res chain seq x y z
N MET A 1 -3.57 15.83 12.52
CA MET A 1 -3.36 15.37 11.16
C MET A 1 -2.81 13.96 11.19
N ASN A 2 -3.36 13.12 10.37
CA ASN A 2 -3.07 11.69 10.40
C ASN A 2 -2.23 11.34 9.17
N GLU A 3 -0.91 11.42 9.31
CA GLU A 3 -0.01 11.07 8.23
C GLU A 3 0.96 10.00 8.69
N VAL A 4 1.24 9.06 7.79
CA VAL A 4 2.15 7.96 8.05
C VAL A 4 3.20 7.92 6.97
N PHE A 5 4.45 7.75 7.38
CA PHE A 5 5.58 7.60 6.46
C PHE A 5 6.26 6.27 6.78
N ILE A 6 6.37 5.40 5.79
CA ILE A 6 6.90 4.06 5.99
C ILE A 6 7.95 3.75 4.94
N ILE A 7 9.06 3.18 5.39
CA ILE A 7 10.04 2.55 4.51
C ILE A 7 9.96 1.07 4.80
N GLY A 8 9.61 0.28 3.81
CA GLY A 8 9.38 -1.14 4.03
C GLY A 8 9.66 -1.99 2.81
N LYS A 9 9.59 -3.29 3.02
CA LYS A 9 9.77 -4.28 1.98
C LYS A 9 8.45 -5.01 1.78
N VAL A 10 8.03 -5.15 0.53
CA VAL A 10 6.78 -5.84 0.20
C VAL A 10 6.95 -7.33 0.47
N ILE A 11 6.06 -7.89 1.29
CA ILE A 11 6.16 -9.30 1.69
C ILE A 11 5.02 -10.16 1.18
N THR A 12 4.07 -9.58 0.45
CA THR A 12 2.99 -10.36 -0.19
C THR A 12 2.84 -9.92 -1.62
N GLU A 13 2.07 -10.69 -2.38
CA GLU A 13 1.62 -10.23 -3.69
C GLU A 13 0.55 -9.16 -3.50
N VAL A 14 0.37 -8.34 -4.53
CA VAL A 14 -0.70 -7.35 -4.54
C VAL A 14 -2.00 -8.05 -4.93
N LYS A 15 -3.02 -7.93 -4.09
CA LYS A 15 -4.35 -8.44 -4.38
C LYS A 15 -5.23 -7.31 -4.84
N PHE A 16 -5.87 -7.48 -5.98
CA PHE A 16 -6.66 -6.44 -6.62
C PHE A 16 -8.11 -6.90 -6.77
N ASP A 17 -9.05 -6.04 -6.40
CA ASP A 17 -10.47 -6.31 -6.54
C ASP A 17 -11.21 -5.07 -7.03
N PHE A 18 -12.29 -5.31 -7.77
CA PHE A 18 -13.25 -4.24 -8.08
C PHE A 18 -14.29 -4.21 -6.98
N ILE A 19 -14.60 -3.03 -6.47
CA ILE A 19 -15.53 -2.90 -5.35
C ILE A 19 -16.78 -2.09 -5.68
N LEU A 20 -16.72 -1.21 -6.68
CA LEU A 20 -17.89 -0.52 -7.24
C LEU A 20 -18.83 0.09 -6.18
N ASN A 21 -18.25 0.78 -5.21
CA ASN A 21 -19.07 1.49 -4.25
C ASN A 21 -19.21 2.97 -4.68
N SER A 22 -19.85 3.79 -3.85
CA SER A 22 -20.13 5.19 -4.22
C SER A 22 -18.88 6.05 -4.30
N GLU A 23 -17.78 5.62 -3.68
CA GLU A 23 -16.56 6.42 -3.61
C GLU A 23 -15.41 5.84 -4.43
N HIS A 24 -15.38 4.52 -4.58
CA HIS A 24 -14.24 3.85 -5.20
C HIS A 24 -14.69 2.76 -6.15
N ILE A 25 -13.86 2.51 -7.15
CA ILE A 25 -14.10 1.47 -8.14
C ILE A 25 -13.27 0.23 -7.84
N SER A 26 -12.06 0.43 -7.35
CA SER A 26 -11.14 -0.68 -7.14
C SER A 26 -10.32 -0.50 -5.88
N VAL A 27 -9.79 -1.62 -5.39
CA VAL A 27 -8.91 -1.63 -4.21
C VAL A 27 -7.80 -2.63 -4.45
N ALA A 28 -6.60 -2.30 -4.01
CA ALA A 28 -5.46 -3.21 -3.99
C ALA A 28 -4.94 -3.29 -2.56
N ARG A 29 -4.51 -4.47 -2.16
CA ARG A 29 -4.00 -4.71 -0.80
C ARG A 29 -2.69 -5.46 -0.88
N PHE A 30 -1.76 -5.08 -0.02
CA PHE A 30 -0.52 -5.80 0.14
C PHE A 30 0.03 -5.51 1.53
N ARG A 31 1.04 -6.27 1.93
CA ARG A 31 1.66 -6.08 3.23
C ARG A 31 3.13 -5.75 3.04
N VAL A 32 3.63 -4.90 3.92
CA VAL A 32 5.05 -4.57 3.98
C VAL A 32 5.57 -4.89 5.37
N ILE A 33 6.87 -5.15 5.44
CA ILE A 33 7.56 -5.19 6.73
C ILE A 33 8.47 -3.97 6.79
N THR A 34 8.37 -3.21 7.87
CA THR A 34 9.18 -2.01 7.99
C THR A 34 10.65 -2.38 8.10
N VAL A 35 11.50 -1.61 7.44
CA VAL A 35 12.93 -1.91 7.39
C VAL A 35 13.56 -1.79 8.78
N ARG A 36 13.12 -0.80 9.54
CA ARG A 36 13.77 -0.43 10.79
C ARG A 36 13.42 -1.34 11.94
N ASP A 37 12.13 -1.52 12.20
CA ASP A 37 11.68 -2.23 13.40
C ASP A 37 10.90 -3.50 13.10
N LYS A 38 10.88 -3.93 11.84
CA LYS A 38 10.32 -5.21 11.42
C LYS A 38 8.85 -5.38 11.79
N GLN A 39 8.07 -4.32 11.66
CA GLN A 39 6.63 -4.36 11.86
C GLN A 39 5.93 -4.70 10.55
N GLU A 40 4.96 -5.60 10.60
CA GLU A 40 4.15 -5.92 9.42
C GLU A 40 2.95 -4.99 9.39
N ILE A 41 2.72 -4.37 8.25
CA ILE A 41 1.67 -3.38 8.09
C ILE A 41 0.89 -3.68 6.82
N GLU A 42 -0.42 -3.66 6.93
CA GLU A 42 -1.29 -3.82 5.76
C GLU A 42 -1.51 -2.47 5.09
N ILE A 43 -1.32 -2.45 3.79
CA ILE A 43 -1.47 -1.25 2.96
C ILE A 43 -2.65 -1.46 2.03
N MET A 44 -3.51 -0.45 1.94
CA MET A 44 -4.63 -0.45 1.01
C MET A 44 -4.50 0.74 0.08
N ALA A 45 -4.77 0.51 -1.18
CA ALA A 45 -4.75 1.55 -2.21
C ALA A 45 -6.07 1.51 -2.96
N TYR A 46 -6.55 2.68 -3.37
CA TYR A 46 -7.82 2.78 -4.08
C TYR A 46 -7.62 3.38 -5.45
N ASP A 47 -8.44 2.95 -6.41
CA ASP A 47 -8.59 3.55 -7.72
C ASP A 47 -7.25 3.67 -8.45
N GLU A 48 -6.80 4.86 -8.80
CA GLU A 48 -5.56 5.03 -9.55
C GLU A 48 -4.35 4.45 -8.83
N MET A 49 -4.29 4.61 -7.50
CA MET A 49 -3.19 4.00 -6.73
C MET A 49 -3.28 2.49 -6.73
N ALA A 50 -4.50 1.94 -6.70
CA ALA A 50 -4.68 0.48 -6.81
C ALA A 50 -4.16 -0.03 -8.14
N ASP A 51 -4.50 0.65 -9.22
CA ASP A 51 -4.02 0.28 -10.56
C ASP A 51 -2.50 0.35 -10.63
N TYR A 52 -1.93 1.41 -10.08
CA TYR A 52 -0.48 1.61 -10.11
C TYR A 52 0.26 0.51 -9.38
N VAL A 53 -0.14 0.19 -8.15
CA VAL A 53 0.58 -0.83 -7.38
C VAL A 53 0.38 -2.21 -7.98
N TYR A 54 -0.80 -2.49 -8.49
CA TYR A 54 -1.04 -3.79 -9.13
C TYR A 54 -0.17 -3.98 -10.36
N ALA A 55 0.05 -2.92 -11.14
CA ALA A 55 0.83 -2.98 -12.36
C ALA A 55 2.35 -3.01 -12.10
N ASN A 56 2.81 -2.40 -11.00
CA ASN A 56 4.23 -2.11 -10.85
C ASN A 56 4.90 -2.74 -9.65
N LEU A 57 4.15 -3.06 -8.60
CA LEU A 57 4.74 -3.52 -7.34
C LEU A 57 4.93 -5.01 -7.36
N LYS A 58 6.08 -5.46 -6.86
CA LYS A 58 6.42 -6.87 -6.82
C LYS A 58 6.83 -7.27 -5.42
N HIS A 59 6.64 -8.55 -5.11
CA HIS A 59 7.13 -9.14 -3.88
C HIS A 59 8.63 -8.83 -3.74
N GLU A 60 9.01 -8.40 -2.56
CA GLU A 60 10.38 -8.04 -2.17
C GLU A 60 10.83 -6.65 -2.63
N ASP A 61 10.01 -5.89 -3.34
CA ASP A 61 10.34 -4.50 -3.61
C ASP A 61 10.47 -3.72 -2.31
N VAL A 62 11.42 -2.79 -2.29
CA VAL A 62 11.57 -1.85 -1.18
C VAL A 62 10.86 -0.56 -1.58
N VAL A 63 10.03 -0.05 -0.70
CA VAL A 63 9.15 1.07 -1.02
C VAL A 63 9.21 2.14 0.06
N ILE A 64 8.95 3.36 -0.36
CA ILE A 64 8.67 4.48 0.54
C ILE A 64 7.20 4.82 0.35
N ILE A 65 6.46 4.80 1.44
CA ILE A 65 5.01 4.97 1.43
C ILE A 65 4.63 6.18 2.26
N ASN A 66 3.77 7.02 1.68
CA ASN A 66 3.06 8.06 2.41
C ASN A 66 1.58 7.72 2.38
N GLY A 67 0.92 7.88 3.51
CA GLY A 67 -0.48 7.61 3.59
C GLY A 67 -1.05 8.04 4.93
N TYR A 68 -2.18 7.46 5.30
CA TYR A 68 -2.80 7.76 6.59
C TYR A 68 -3.38 6.47 7.19
N LEU A 69 -3.54 6.48 8.50
CA LEU A 69 -4.13 5.34 9.21
C LEU A 69 -5.65 5.43 9.14
N GLU A 70 -6.26 4.28 8.83
CA GLU A 70 -7.70 4.13 8.91
C GLU A 70 -7.95 2.78 9.56
N TYR A 71 -8.45 2.80 10.77
CA TYR A 71 -8.52 1.62 11.63
C TYR A 71 -7.10 1.12 11.88
N ASN A 72 -6.76 -0.08 11.45
CA ASN A 72 -5.40 -0.61 11.64
C ASN A 72 -4.69 -0.83 10.31
N LYS A 73 -5.07 -0.08 9.29
CA LYS A 73 -4.48 -0.17 7.96
C LYS A 73 -3.95 1.17 7.54
N VAL A 74 -2.98 1.16 6.65
CA VAL A 74 -2.47 2.39 6.04
C VAL A 74 -3.12 2.53 4.67
N ILE A 75 -3.76 3.66 4.44
CA ILE A 75 -4.34 3.98 3.14
C ILE A 75 -3.28 4.73 2.35
N LEU A 76 -2.94 4.21 1.19
CA LEU A 76 -1.85 4.71 0.39
C LEU A 76 -2.23 6.01 -0.33
N GLU A 77 -1.41 7.04 -0.15
CA GLU A 77 -1.56 8.28 -0.91
C GLU A 77 -0.45 8.45 -1.93
N ASP A 78 0.74 7.96 -1.62
CA ASP A 78 1.85 8.04 -2.55
C ASP A 78 2.84 6.92 -2.27
N ILE A 79 3.51 6.45 -3.31
CA ILE A 79 4.48 5.37 -3.17
C ILE A 79 5.64 5.60 -4.13
N GLN A 80 6.84 5.32 -3.64
CA GLN A 80 8.04 5.30 -4.46
C GLN A 80 8.66 3.91 -4.34
N ILE A 81 8.86 3.26 -5.48
CA ILE A 81 9.49 1.94 -5.52
C ILE A 81 10.98 2.16 -5.73
N LEU A 82 11.78 1.62 -4.83
CA LEU A 82 13.22 1.75 -4.89
C LEU A 82 13.82 0.57 -5.64
N LEU A 83 14.85 0.84 -6.39
CA LEU A 83 15.52 -0.21 -7.16
C LEU A 83 16.67 -0.83 -6.38
#